data_533f3378757ab9d9e7e94dafc409a4f1
#
_entry.id   533f3378757ab9d9e7e94dafc409a4f1
#
_cell.length_a   1.000
_cell.length_b   1.000
_cell.length_c   1.000
_cell.angle_alpha   90.00
_cell.angle_beta   90.00
_cell.angle_gamma   90.00
#
_symmetry.space_group_name_H-M   'P 1'
#
loop_
_entity.id
_entity.type
_entity.pdbx_description
1 polymer ?
#
loop_
_entity_poly.entity_id
_entity_poly.type
_entity_poly.pdbx_seq_one_letter_code
_entity_poly.pdbx_strand_id
1 'polypeptide(L)'
;MAATAVACLWLLWRQAGADGLAVGALALVLLALLLFAFGRREGRGLLVLTGVAAIALAGVFLVPRHAETTVRPPGNANAWSEAAVALATRSKPAFVYFTADWCLTCKVNETGAIERDAVQAAFRKAGVKTFAGDWTGGDPAITRFLEAQGRAGVPLYLWYEPGKAPEELPQVLTQGMLIERAERPR
;
A
#
# COMPACT_ATOMS: atom_id res chain seq x y z
N MET A 1 13.17 25.07 0.32
CA MET A 1 14.12 24.06 0.83
C MET A 1 13.63 23.38 2.11
N ALA A 2 13.31 24.11 3.20
CA ALA A 2 12.86 23.47 4.46
C ALA A 2 11.54 22.68 4.31
N ALA A 3 10.55 23.18 3.60
CA ALA A 3 9.28 22.51 3.38
C ALA A 3 9.42 21.16 2.64
N THR A 4 10.33 21.10 1.65
CA THR A 4 10.63 19.86 0.92
C THR A 4 11.28 18.81 1.84
N ALA A 5 12.21 19.23 2.69
CA ALA A 5 12.84 18.32 3.66
C ALA A 5 11.84 17.75 4.66
N VAL A 6 10.93 18.57 5.17
CA VAL A 6 9.85 18.12 6.08
C VAL A 6 8.91 17.14 5.37
N ALA A 7 8.53 17.41 4.12
CA ALA A 7 7.69 16.50 3.34
C ALA A 7 8.39 15.14 3.10
N CYS A 8 9.69 15.15 2.77
CA CYS A 8 10.46 13.92 2.59
C CYS A 8 10.59 13.12 3.90
N LEU A 9 10.82 13.79 5.03
CA LEU A 9 10.88 13.13 6.34
C LEU A 9 9.52 12.55 6.74
N TRP A 10 8.42 13.25 6.44
CA TRP A 10 7.08 12.75 6.68
C TRP A 10 6.76 11.52 5.83
N LEU A 11 7.16 11.52 4.54
CA LEU A 11 7.03 10.36 3.65
C LEU A 11 7.87 9.17 4.15
N LEU A 12 9.12 9.41 4.56
CA LEU A 12 9.97 8.37 5.14
C LEU A 12 9.35 7.77 6.40
N TRP A 13 8.80 8.60 7.27
CA TRP A 13 8.10 8.12 8.45
C TRP A 13 6.88 7.25 8.11
N ARG A 14 6.10 7.64 7.11
CA ARG A 14 4.93 6.85 6.67
C ARG A 14 5.29 5.53 5.98
N GLN A 15 6.41 5.49 5.26
CA GLN A 15 6.83 4.30 4.49
C GLN A 15 7.69 3.33 5.30
N ALA A 16 8.57 3.85 6.14
CA ALA A 16 9.57 3.07 6.87
C ALA A 16 9.38 3.09 8.41
N GLY A 17 8.31 3.70 8.91
CA GLY A 17 8.03 3.81 10.33
C GLY A 17 9.05 4.66 11.09
N ALA A 18 9.06 4.51 12.43
CA ALA A 18 9.96 5.26 13.31
C ALA A 18 11.45 4.95 13.03
N ASP A 19 11.76 3.72 12.66
CA ASP A 19 13.13 3.27 12.38
C ASP A 19 13.66 3.93 11.09
N GLY A 20 12.86 4.02 10.05
CA GLY A 20 13.23 4.71 8.82
C GLY A 20 13.43 6.21 9.01
N LEU A 21 12.60 6.85 9.85
CA LEU A 21 12.79 8.25 10.22
C LEU A 21 14.11 8.46 11.00
N ALA A 22 14.41 7.59 11.96
CA ALA A 22 15.64 7.67 12.75
C ALA A 22 16.90 7.51 11.87
N VAL A 23 16.90 6.54 10.96
CA VAL A 23 18.00 6.31 9.99
C VAL A 23 18.14 7.50 9.05
N GLY A 24 17.04 8.03 8.51
CA GLY A 24 17.06 9.20 7.64
C GLY A 24 17.55 10.47 8.35
N ALA A 25 17.11 10.71 9.59
CA ALA A 25 17.56 11.84 10.40
C ALA A 25 19.06 11.73 10.74
N LEU A 26 19.51 10.54 11.13
CA LEU A 26 20.95 10.30 11.41
C LEU A 26 21.80 10.53 10.16
N ALA A 27 21.35 10.04 8.99
CA ALA A 27 22.05 10.26 7.73
C ALA A 27 22.17 11.74 7.36
N LEU A 28 21.10 12.53 7.58
CA LEU A 28 21.12 13.99 7.36
C LEU A 28 22.06 14.71 8.30
N VAL A 29 22.08 14.33 9.60
CA VAL A 29 23.02 14.91 10.58
C VAL A 29 24.46 14.60 10.22
N LEU A 30 24.76 13.34 9.88
CA LEU A 30 26.11 12.93 9.45
C LEU A 30 26.53 13.65 8.17
N LEU A 31 25.64 13.81 7.20
CA LEU A 31 25.90 14.57 5.98
C LEU A 31 26.20 16.04 6.30
N ALA A 32 25.39 16.67 7.16
CA ALA A 32 25.61 18.06 7.57
C ALA A 32 26.95 18.24 8.29
N LEU A 33 27.32 17.31 9.17
CA LEU A 33 28.62 17.31 9.87
C LEU A 33 29.79 17.13 8.90
N LEU A 34 29.65 16.23 7.93
CA LEU A 34 30.65 16.03 6.88
C LEU A 34 30.82 17.29 6.02
N LEU A 35 29.73 17.90 5.57
CA LEU A 35 29.78 19.13 4.78
C LEU A 35 30.39 20.29 5.60
N PHE A 36 30.07 20.41 6.89
CA PHE A 36 30.64 21.41 7.77
C PHE A 36 32.15 21.20 8.02
N ALA A 37 32.56 19.94 8.28
CA ALA A 37 33.95 19.60 8.57
C ALA A 37 34.87 19.76 7.34
N PHE A 38 34.36 19.45 6.13
CA PHE A 38 35.10 19.41 4.90
C PHE A 38 34.95 20.65 4.01
N GLY A 39 33.85 21.42 4.16
CA GLY A 39 33.62 22.66 3.42
C GLY A 39 34.63 23.76 3.72
N ARG A 40 35.48 23.58 4.74
CA ARG A 40 36.56 24.51 5.14
C ARG A 40 37.94 24.18 4.55
N ARG A 41 38.11 23.11 3.79
CA ARG A 41 39.42 22.72 3.24
C ARG A 41 39.30 22.45 1.75
N GLU A 42 39.95 23.30 0.94
CA GLU A 42 40.12 23.11 -0.50
C GLU A 42 40.81 21.77 -0.79
N GLY A 43 40.26 20.97 -1.69
CA GLY A 43 40.84 19.75 -2.25
C GLY A 43 40.30 18.39 -1.79
N ARG A 44 39.28 18.31 -0.93
CA ARG A 44 38.75 17.04 -0.39
C ARG A 44 37.36 16.62 -0.90
N GLY A 45 36.92 17.15 -2.04
CA GLY A 45 35.61 16.84 -2.61
C GLY A 45 35.36 15.33 -2.85
N LEU A 46 36.42 14.58 -3.20
CA LEU A 46 36.36 13.14 -3.44
C LEU A 46 36.07 12.35 -2.16
N LEU A 47 36.67 12.75 -1.02
CA LEU A 47 36.40 12.11 0.29
C LEU A 47 34.99 12.38 0.80
N VAL A 48 34.43 13.55 0.52
CA VAL A 48 33.05 13.88 0.84
C VAL A 48 32.09 13.03 0.00
N LEU A 49 32.34 12.92 -1.30
CA LEU A 49 31.52 12.09 -2.20
C LEU A 49 31.55 10.62 -1.81
N THR A 50 32.71 10.05 -1.48
CA THR A 50 32.82 8.65 -1.04
C THR A 50 32.14 8.43 0.31
N GLY A 51 32.22 9.37 1.24
CA GLY A 51 31.51 9.30 2.53
C GLY A 51 29.99 9.35 2.36
N VAL A 52 29.48 10.24 1.53
CA VAL A 52 28.04 10.33 1.21
C VAL A 52 27.55 9.05 0.52
N ALA A 53 28.31 8.54 -0.44
CA ALA A 53 27.95 7.28 -1.12
C ALA A 53 27.94 6.09 -0.15
N ALA A 54 28.91 6.00 0.78
CA ALA A 54 28.96 4.95 1.78
C ALA A 54 27.77 5.02 2.77
N ILE A 55 27.38 6.22 3.21
CA ILE A 55 26.22 6.43 4.08
C ILE A 55 24.91 6.08 3.36
N ALA A 56 24.77 6.47 2.10
CA ALA A 56 23.60 6.13 1.29
C ALA A 56 23.51 4.61 1.08
N LEU A 57 24.62 3.95 0.79
CA LEU A 57 24.69 2.51 0.62
C LEU A 57 24.36 1.77 1.93
N ALA A 58 24.93 2.21 3.06
CA ALA A 58 24.63 1.66 4.38
C ALA A 58 23.14 1.83 4.73
N GLY A 59 22.55 2.98 4.40
CA GLY A 59 21.10 3.21 4.57
C GLY A 59 20.24 2.21 3.81
N VAL A 60 20.61 1.88 2.57
CA VAL A 60 19.89 0.87 1.75
C VAL A 60 19.98 -0.54 2.37
N PHE A 61 21.10 -0.89 3.00
CA PHE A 61 21.30 -2.22 3.60
C PHE A 61 20.80 -2.31 5.04
N LEU A 62 20.79 -1.21 5.79
CA LEU A 62 20.39 -1.18 7.20
C LEU A 62 18.89 -0.86 7.41
N VAL A 63 18.20 -0.32 6.39
CA VAL A 63 16.74 -0.19 6.47
C VAL A 63 16.14 -1.59 6.49
N PRO A 64 15.53 -2.04 7.59
CA PRO A 64 14.88 -3.33 7.63
C PRO A 64 13.86 -3.37 6.48
N ARG A 65 14.04 -4.28 5.53
CA ARG A 65 12.97 -4.62 4.60
C ARG A 65 11.87 -5.16 5.49
N HIS A 66 10.76 -4.44 5.57
CA HIS A 66 9.68 -4.73 6.48
C HIS A 66 9.39 -6.23 6.42
N ALA A 67 9.64 -6.91 7.56
CA ALA A 67 9.06 -8.20 7.81
C ALA A 67 7.56 -8.07 7.58
N GLU A 68 6.95 -9.09 6.99
CA GLU A 68 5.53 -9.21 6.75
C GLU A 68 4.75 -8.67 7.97
N THR A 69 4.44 -7.39 7.94
CA THR A 69 3.48 -6.86 8.88
C THR A 69 2.18 -7.48 8.41
N THR A 70 1.62 -8.37 9.20
CA THR A 70 0.25 -8.83 9.03
C THR A 70 -0.64 -7.61 9.24
N VAL A 71 -0.72 -6.79 8.20
CA VAL A 71 -1.53 -5.58 8.23
C VAL A 71 -2.96 -6.06 8.31
N ARG A 72 -3.60 -5.69 9.41
CA ARG A 72 -5.02 -6.00 9.60
C ARG A 72 -5.79 -5.37 8.45
N PRO A 73 -6.55 -6.16 7.69
CA PRO A 73 -7.32 -5.62 6.57
C PRO A 73 -8.19 -4.44 7.04
N PRO A 74 -8.31 -3.38 6.23
CA PRO A 74 -9.19 -2.26 6.56
C PRO A 74 -10.63 -2.73 6.80
N GLY A 75 -11.29 -2.19 7.81
CA GLY A 75 -12.68 -2.48 8.11
C GLY A 75 -12.94 -3.95 8.50
N ASN A 76 -14.02 -4.53 7.99
CA ASN A 76 -14.46 -5.91 8.23
C ASN A 76 -14.03 -6.89 7.13
N ALA A 77 -13.06 -6.54 6.29
CA ALA A 77 -12.57 -7.40 5.24
C ALA A 77 -11.68 -8.52 5.79
N ASN A 78 -11.69 -9.67 5.12
CA ASN A 78 -10.74 -10.75 5.38
C ASN A 78 -9.40 -10.43 4.70
N ALA A 79 -8.30 -10.95 5.23
CA ALA A 79 -7.02 -10.89 4.52
C ALA A 79 -7.14 -11.62 3.18
N TRP A 80 -6.61 -10.99 2.12
CA TRP A 80 -6.60 -11.59 0.81
C TRP A 80 -5.60 -12.74 0.71
N SER A 81 -6.01 -13.82 0.09
CA SER A 81 -5.14 -14.80 -0.55
C SER A 81 -5.92 -15.45 -1.69
N GLU A 82 -5.23 -15.86 -2.74
CA GLU A 82 -5.87 -16.54 -3.89
C GLU A 82 -6.69 -17.75 -3.45
N ALA A 83 -6.14 -18.54 -2.53
CA ALA A 83 -6.82 -19.74 -1.99
C ALA A 83 -8.10 -19.37 -1.21
N ALA A 84 -8.06 -18.32 -0.38
CA ALA A 84 -9.23 -17.89 0.39
C ALA A 84 -10.35 -17.35 -0.51
N VAL A 85 -9.99 -16.57 -1.53
CA VAL A 85 -10.93 -16.07 -2.54
C VAL A 85 -11.52 -17.23 -3.33
N ALA A 86 -10.68 -18.14 -3.85
CA ALA A 86 -11.13 -19.31 -4.61
C ALA A 86 -12.08 -20.22 -3.79
N LEU A 87 -11.82 -20.38 -2.50
CA LEU A 87 -12.70 -21.15 -1.62
C LEU A 87 -14.06 -20.44 -1.42
N ALA A 88 -14.04 -19.15 -1.15
CA ALA A 88 -15.26 -18.37 -0.90
C ALA A 88 -16.18 -18.29 -2.12
N THR A 89 -15.58 -18.12 -3.31
CA THR A 89 -16.29 -17.91 -4.59
C THR A 89 -16.92 -19.19 -5.15
N ARG A 90 -16.67 -20.36 -4.53
CA ARG A 90 -17.37 -21.59 -4.90
C ARG A 90 -18.88 -21.52 -4.67
N SER A 91 -19.32 -20.77 -3.66
CA SER A 91 -20.72 -20.74 -3.25
C SER A 91 -21.29 -19.35 -2.94
N LYS A 92 -20.42 -18.33 -2.82
CA LYS A 92 -20.82 -16.97 -2.43
C LYS A 92 -20.14 -15.95 -3.32
N PRO A 93 -20.76 -14.80 -3.58
CA PRO A 93 -20.09 -13.71 -4.23
C PRO A 93 -19.01 -13.13 -3.31
N ALA A 94 -17.97 -12.60 -3.92
CA ALA A 94 -16.91 -11.93 -3.19
C ALA A 94 -16.55 -10.59 -3.85
N PHE A 95 -16.29 -9.61 -3.00
CA PHE A 95 -15.68 -8.35 -3.38
C PHE A 95 -14.24 -8.35 -2.90
N VAL A 96 -13.30 -8.22 -3.83
CA VAL A 96 -11.86 -8.23 -3.56
C VAL A 96 -11.30 -6.88 -3.94
N TYR A 97 -10.51 -6.27 -3.06
CA TYR A 97 -9.86 -5.02 -3.35
C TYR A 97 -8.40 -5.01 -2.88
N PHE A 98 -7.56 -4.34 -3.67
CA PHE A 98 -6.16 -4.12 -3.36
C PHE A 98 -5.94 -2.64 -3.07
N THR A 99 -5.25 -2.37 -1.98
CA THR A 99 -5.05 -1.05 -1.41
C THR A 99 -3.63 -0.86 -0.91
N ALA A 100 -3.27 0.37 -0.57
CA ALA A 100 -2.05 0.69 0.16
C ALA A 100 -2.26 1.97 0.97
N ASP A 101 -1.49 2.16 2.05
CA ASP A 101 -1.60 3.34 2.91
C ASP A 101 -1.24 4.65 2.21
N TRP A 102 -0.33 4.59 1.25
CA TRP A 102 0.08 5.72 0.43
C TRP A 102 -0.86 5.99 -0.76
N CYS A 103 -1.86 5.14 -1.01
CA CYS A 103 -2.79 5.25 -2.14
C CYS A 103 -3.99 6.14 -1.77
N LEU A 104 -3.94 7.41 -2.12
CA LEU A 104 -5.02 8.36 -1.81
C LEU A 104 -6.37 7.94 -2.41
N THR A 105 -6.39 7.50 -3.67
CA THR A 105 -7.62 7.01 -4.34
C THR A 105 -8.21 5.82 -3.59
N CYS A 106 -7.37 4.91 -3.09
CA CYS A 106 -7.83 3.78 -2.29
C CYS A 106 -8.55 4.26 -1.02
N LYS A 107 -7.94 5.19 -0.28
CA LYS A 107 -8.52 5.73 0.96
C LYS A 107 -9.84 6.48 0.73
N VAL A 108 -9.95 7.20 -0.37
CA VAL A 108 -11.21 7.86 -0.77
C VAL A 108 -12.30 6.82 -1.06
N ASN A 109 -11.97 5.74 -1.77
CA ASN A 109 -12.94 4.67 -2.06
C ASN A 109 -13.30 3.85 -0.82
N GLU A 110 -12.33 3.57 0.08
CA GLU A 110 -12.58 2.89 1.35
C GLU A 110 -13.60 3.65 2.17
N THR A 111 -13.33 4.91 2.48
CA THR A 111 -14.20 5.74 3.33
C THR A 111 -15.47 6.22 2.63
N GLY A 112 -15.40 6.52 1.33
CA GLY A 112 -16.50 7.10 0.55
C GLY A 112 -17.51 6.08 0.03
N ALA A 113 -17.08 4.83 -0.21
CA ALA A 113 -17.91 3.78 -0.79
C ALA A 113 -17.89 2.48 0.01
N ILE A 114 -16.72 1.84 0.18
CA ILE A 114 -16.63 0.47 0.68
C ILE A 114 -17.10 0.36 2.13
N GLU A 115 -16.65 1.24 3.02
CA GLU A 115 -16.92 1.19 4.47
C GLU A 115 -18.28 1.82 4.85
N ARG A 116 -19.04 2.29 3.87
CA ARG A 116 -20.34 2.91 4.16
C ARG A 116 -21.35 1.88 4.66
N ASP A 117 -22.09 2.23 5.71
CA ASP A 117 -23.05 1.35 6.37
C ASP A 117 -24.06 0.74 5.39
N ALA A 118 -24.54 1.51 4.42
CA ALA A 118 -25.45 1.04 3.40
C ALA A 118 -24.86 -0.09 2.55
N VAL A 119 -23.58 0.04 2.14
CA VAL A 119 -22.87 -0.98 1.36
C VAL A 119 -22.60 -2.21 2.22
N GLN A 120 -22.14 -2.02 3.46
CA GLN A 120 -21.89 -3.12 4.39
C GLN A 120 -23.18 -3.88 4.73
N ALA A 121 -24.31 -3.19 4.86
CA ALA A 121 -25.62 -3.81 5.05
C ALA A 121 -26.06 -4.63 3.83
N ALA A 122 -25.91 -4.09 2.61
CA ALA A 122 -26.20 -4.81 1.37
C ALA A 122 -25.32 -6.05 1.21
N PHE A 123 -24.02 -5.94 1.50
CA PHE A 123 -23.07 -7.06 1.45
C PHE A 123 -23.44 -8.17 2.43
N ARG A 124 -23.76 -7.80 3.68
CA ARG A 124 -24.24 -8.80 4.68
C ARG A 124 -25.53 -9.49 4.23
N LYS A 125 -26.53 -8.73 3.75
CA LYS A 125 -27.81 -9.26 3.27
C LYS A 125 -27.61 -10.24 2.11
N ALA A 126 -26.73 -9.91 1.17
CA ALA A 126 -26.41 -10.73 0.01
C ALA A 126 -25.38 -11.85 0.28
N GLY A 127 -24.77 -11.89 1.47
CA GLY A 127 -23.75 -12.87 1.83
C GLY A 127 -22.42 -12.68 1.10
N VAL A 128 -22.15 -11.46 0.61
CA VAL A 128 -20.89 -11.10 -0.07
C VAL A 128 -19.72 -11.24 0.90
N LYS A 129 -18.68 -11.94 0.49
CA LYS A 129 -17.40 -12.01 1.23
C LYS A 129 -16.48 -10.90 0.75
N THR A 130 -15.94 -10.11 1.68
CA THR A 130 -15.00 -9.03 1.36
C THR A 130 -13.58 -9.45 1.70
N PHE A 131 -12.65 -9.25 0.77
CA PHE A 131 -11.22 -9.51 0.94
C PHE A 131 -10.43 -8.25 0.60
N ALA A 132 -9.41 -7.96 1.41
CA ALA A 132 -8.50 -6.85 1.21
C ALA A 132 -7.06 -7.35 1.08
N GLY A 133 -6.40 -6.96 0.02
CA GLY A 133 -4.96 -7.13 -0.19
C GLY A 133 -4.24 -5.82 0.09
N ASP A 134 -3.48 -5.76 1.17
CA ASP A 134 -2.68 -4.57 1.49
C ASP A 134 -1.30 -4.67 0.85
N TRP A 135 -1.05 -3.77 -0.08
CA TRP A 135 0.21 -3.70 -0.82
C TRP A 135 1.13 -2.57 -0.33
N THR A 136 0.92 -2.05 0.87
CA THR A 136 1.71 -0.96 1.47
C THR A 136 3.20 -1.29 1.49
N GLY A 137 3.54 -2.52 1.88
CA GLY A 137 4.91 -3.04 1.94
C GLY A 137 5.41 -3.72 0.66
N GLY A 138 4.60 -3.77 -0.40
CA GLY A 138 5.02 -4.44 -1.65
C GLY A 138 5.01 -5.96 -1.57
N ASP A 139 4.00 -6.56 -0.93
CA ASP A 139 3.85 -8.02 -0.81
C ASP A 139 4.06 -8.71 -2.16
N PRO A 140 5.00 -9.70 -2.27
CA PRO A 140 5.32 -10.36 -3.52
C PRO A 140 4.16 -11.18 -4.12
N ALA A 141 3.26 -11.73 -3.29
CA ALA A 141 2.12 -12.48 -3.78
C ALA A 141 1.10 -11.52 -4.41
N ILE A 142 0.83 -10.38 -3.76
CA ILE A 142 -0.02 -9.34 -4.30
C ILE A 142 0.60 -8.73 -5.56
N THR A 143 1.91 -8.50 -5.57
CA THR A 143 2.63 -7.97 -6.76
C THR A 143 2.41 -8.88 -7.97
N ARG A 144 2.67 -10.19 -7.84
CA ARG A 144 2.44 -11.15 -8.94
C ARG A 144 0.98 -11.20 -9.39
N PHE A 145 0.04 -11.11 -8.44
CA PHE A 145 -1.38 -11.10 -8.78
C PHE A 145 -1.76 -9.83 -9.57
N LEU A 146 -1.31 -8.64 -9.13
CA LEU A 146 -1.55 -7.39 -9.85
C LEU A 146 -0.98 -7.43 -11.27
N GLU A 147 0.25 -7.91 -11.43
CA GLU A 147 0.90 -8.08 -12.73
C GLU A 147 0.12 -9.05 -13.65
N ALA A 148 -0.37 -10.16 -13.09
CA ALA A 148 -1.20 -11.11 -13.82
C ALA A 148 -2.55 -10.50 -14.28
N GLN A 149 -3.06 -9.50 -13.58
CA GLN A 149 -4.22 -8.69 -13.97
C GLN A 149 -3.84 -7.52 -14.91
N GLY A 150 -2.60 -7.42 -15.37
CA GLY A 150 -2.12 -6.33 -16.22
C GLY A 150 -2.02 -4.99 -15.48
N ARG A 151 -1.88 -5.01 -14.16
CA ARG A 151 -1.82 -3.81 -13.31
C ARG A 151 -0.44 -3.60 -12.73
N ALA A 152 0.08 -2.39 -12.83
CA ALA A 152 1.36 -2.00 -12.23
C ALA A 152 1.25 -1.58 -10.76
N GLY A 153 0.03 -1.58 -10.19
CA GLY A 153 -0.19 -1.16 -8.81
C GLY A 153 -1.67 -1.03 -8.44
N VAL A 154 -1.91 -0.45 -7.27
CA VAL A 154 -3.24 -0.22 -6.69
C VAL A 154 -3.80 1.15 -7.10
N PRO A 155 -5.15 1.32 -7.11
CA PRO A 155 -6.18 0.37 -6.71
C PRO A 155 -6.54 -0.67 -7.78
N LEU A 156 -6.94 -1.85 -7.35
CA LEU A 156 -7.62 -2.86 -8.16
C LEU A 156 -8.84 -3.36 -7.39
N TYR A 157 -9.99 -3.42 -8.05
CA TYR A 157 -11.26 -3.85 -7.49
C TYR A 157 -11.84 -4.96 -8.36
N LEU A 158 -12.15 -6.10 -7.76
CA LEU A 158 -12.67 -7.28 -8.46
C LEU A 158 -13.97 -7.75 -7.80
N TRP A 159 -14.96 -8.03 -8.63
CA TRP A 159 -16.20 -8.66 -8.21
C TRP A 159 -16.27 -10.09 -8.72
N TYR A 160 -16.47 -11.02 -7.82
CA TYR A 160 -16.58 -12.44 -8.12
C TYR A 160 -18.03 -12.92 -7.92
N GLU A 161 -18.55 -13.62 -8.90
CA GLU A 161 -19.79 -14.40 -8.78
C GLU A 161 -19.48 -15.89 -8.95
N PRO A 162 -20.16 -16.77 -8.19
CA PRO A 162 -19.98 -18.21 -8.35
C PRO A 162 -20.15 -18.66 -9.79
N GLY A 163 -19.16 -19.40 -10.31
CA GLY A 163 -19.18 -19.94 -11.68
C GLY A 163 -18.93 -18.95 -12.81
N LYS A 164 -18.61 -17.68 -12.51
CA LYS A 164 -18.27 -16.66 -13.51
C LYS A 164 -16.84 -16.19 -13.36
N ALA A 165 -16.30 -15.65 -14.47
CA ALA A 165 -15.02 -14.94 -14.42
C ALA A 165 -15.15 -13.67 -13.56
N PRO A 166 -14.06 -13.24 -12.88
CA PRO A 166 -14.07 -12.01 -12.10
C PRO A 166 -14.30 -10.78 -12.99
N GLU A 167 -15.17 -9.89 -12.53
CA GLU A 167 -15.41 -8.59 -13.16
C GLU A 167 -14.50 -7.53 -12.53
N GLU A 168 -13.70 -6.83 -13.31
CA GLU A 168 -12.95 -5.68 -12.84
C GLU A 168 -13.87 -4.46 -12.72
N LEU A 169 -13.85 -3.81 -11.56
CA LEU A 169 -14.63 -2.60 -11.32
C LEU A 169 -13.79 -1.35 -11.60
N PRO A 170 -14.46 -0.19 -11.86
CA PRO A 170 -13.78 1.07 -12.07
C PRO A 170 -12.91 1.48 -10.88
N GLN A 171 -11.84 2.25 -11.15
CA GLN A 171 -10.94 2.75 -10.10
C GLN A 171 -11.59 3.74 -9.13
N VAL A 172 -12.69 4.36 -9.51
CA VAL A 172 -13.51 5.20 -8.64
C VAL A 172 -14.81 4.47 -8.36
N LEU A 173 -15.00 4.11 -7.09
CA LEU A 173 -16.19 3.38 -6.65
C LEU A 173 -17.27 4.34 -6.15
N THR A 174 -18.52 3.94 -6.35
CA THR A 174 -19.67 4.58 -5.71
C THR A 174 -20.44 3.57 -4.87
N GLN A 175 -21.14 4.05 -3.85
CA GLN A 175 -22.01 3.20 -3.01
C GLN A 175 -23.07 2.48 -3.85
N GLY A 176 -23.72 3.22 -4.76
CA GLY A 176 -24.78 2.66 -5.64
C GLY A 176 -24.25 1.51 -6.49
N MET A 177 -23.06 1.63 -7.04
CA MET A 177 -22.43 0.59 -7.85
C MET A 177 -22.20 -0.71 -7.04
N LEU A 178 -21.75 -0.61 -5.80
CA LEU A 178 -21.51 -1.78 -4.94
C LEU A 178 -22.82 -2.40 -4.45
N ILE A 179 -23.84 -1.58 -4.13
CA ILE A 179 -25.16 -2.05 -3.69
C ILE A 179 -25.88 -2.77 -4.86
N GLU A 180 -25.89 -2.17 -6.04
CA GLU A 180 -26.47 -2.77 -7.25
C GLU A 180 -25.91 -4.17 -7.52
N ARG A 181 -24.58 -4.35 -7.41
CA ARG A 181 -23.96 -5.66 -7.60
C ARG A 181 -24.36 -6.67 -6.52
N ALA A 182 -24.43 -6.23 -5.28
CA ALA A 182 -24.87 -7.08 -4.19
C ALA A 182 -26.33 -7.55 -4.34
N GLU A 183 -27.19 -6.72 -4.93
CA GLU A 183 -28.63 -6.97 -5.09
C GLU A 183 -29.01 -7.64 -6.42
N ARG A 184 -28.04 -7.85 -7.34
CA ARG A 184 -28.33 -8.55 -8.61
C ARG A 184 -28.93 -9.93 -8.35
N PRO A 185 -30.02 -10.30 -9.06
CA PRO A 185 -30.54 -11.65 -9.04
C PRO A 185 -29.50 -12.66 -9.50
N ARG A 186 -29.41 -13.78 -8.85
CA ARG A 186 -28.45 -14.86 -9.14
C ARG A 186 -29.13 -15.99 -9.88
#